data_f56a628ad08f13b02ccbd83e6cdb58cc
#
_entry.id   f56a628ad08f13b02ccbd83e6cdb58cc
#
_cell.length_a   1.000
_cell.length_b   1.000
_cell.length_c   1.000
_cell.angle_alpha   90.00
_cell.angle_beta   90.00
_cell.angle_gamma   90.00
#
_symmetry.space_group_name_H-M   'P 1'
#
loop_
_entity.id
_entity.type
_entity.pdbx_description
1 polymer ?
#
loop_
_entity_poly.entity_id
_entity_poly.type
_entity_poly.pdbx_seq_one_letter_code
_entity_poly.pdbx_strand_id
1 'polypeptide(L)'
;MKKIKEYLLKDRTPFAEGLSFKKMFLIFVIFSFLGCLYEDILFMTKNYINYGILDYSTKRGLLYLELSPIYGWGACIMVYILARKPRQKLDYFLIGSLIGGAFEYLISFLQETFTGTTSWDYSTYLLNINGRTTLPYMLFWGLLCYILMVKIYPFVSNKIEKIPYNLGNLIYYILLVIITIDMFISFSACIRMGLRHEGYKPLTGYGEFLDKVYNDERMKKSYTNMVVR
;
A
#
# COMPACT_ATOMS: atom_id res chain seq x y z
N MET A 1 -5.76 -35.33 1.42
CA MET A 1 -5.95 -34.21 0.45
C MET A 1 -7.39 -34.06 -0.03
N LYS A 2 -8.09 -35.11 -0.51
CA LYS A 2 -9.48 -35.02 -1.01
C LYS A 2 -10.45 -34.45 0.04
N LYS A 3 -10.45 -34.96 1.28
CA LYS A 3 -11.32 -34.46 2.39
C LYS A 3 -11.08 -32.97 2.75
N ILE A 4 -9.82 -32.50 2.70
CA ILE A 4 -9.50 -31.08 2.97
C ILE A 4 -10.08 -30.21 1.86
N LYS A 5 -9.89 -30.61 0.60
CA LYS A 5 -10.46 -29.89 -0.55
C LYS A 5 -12.00 -29.82 -0.48
N GLU A 6 -12.65 -30.94 -0.11
CA GLU A 6 -14.10 -30.98 0.05
C GLU A 6 -14.56 -30.05 1.18
N TYR A 7 -13.88 -30.04 2.34
CA TYR A 7 -14.18 -29.13 3.44
C TYR A 7 -14.05 -27.65 3.03
N LEU A 8 -12.98 -27.28 2.34
CA LEU A 8 -12.73 -25.90 1.94
C LEU A 8 -13.74 -25.38 0.89
N LEU A 9 -14.26 -26.25 0.04
CA LEU A 9 -15.15 -25.87 -1.08
C LEU A 9 -16.63 -26.13 -0.82
N LYS A 10 -16.99 -26.84 0.26
CA LYS A 10 -18.37 -27.28 0.53
C LYS A 10 -19.28 -26.13 0.96
N ASP A 11 -18.77 -25.21 1.76
CA ASP A 11 -19.56 -24.10 2.31
C ASP A 11 -19.72 -23.00 1.27
N ARG A 12 -20.97 -22.75 0.88
CA ARG A 12 -21.33 -21.70 -0.11
C ARG A 12 -21.76 -20.39 0.54
N THR A 13 -21.74 -20.31 1.87
CA THR A 13 -22.01 -19.05 2.59
C THR A 13 -21.01 -17.99 2.08
N PRO A 14 -21.44 -16.75 1.77
CA PRO A 14 -20.53 -15.71 1.34
C PRO A 14 -19.46 -15.45 2.41
N PHE A 15 -18.21 -15.55 2.02
CA PHE A 15 -17.08 -15.28 2.92
C PHE A 15 -17.02 -13.80 3.36
N ALA A 16 -17.34 -12.89 2.43
CA ALA A 16 -17.21 -11.47 2.66
C ALA A 16 -18.27 -10.69 1.85
N GLU A 17 -19.34 -10.25 2.51
CA GLU A 17 -20.41 -9.46 1.91
C GLU A 17 -20.23 -7.96 2.16
N GLY A 18 -20.80 -7.14 1.29
CA GLY A 18 -20.87 -5.69 1.43
C GLY A 18 -19.51 -5.04 1.68
N LEU A 19 -19.42 -4.18 2.68
CA LEU A 19 -18.17 -3.53 3.13
C LEU A 19 -17.63 -4.19 4.42
N SER A 20 -17.70 -5.54 4.51
CA SER A 20 -17.17 -6.26 5.66
C SER A 20 -15.65 -6.09 5.80
N PHE A 21 -15.15 -6.19 7.05
CA PHE A 21 -13.71 -6.06 7.32
C PHE A 21 -12.86 -7.04 6.49
N LYS A 22 -13.32 -8.28 6.32
CA LYS A 22 -12.62 -9.29 5.50
C LYS A 22 -12.51 -8.88 4.04
N LYS A 23 -13.59 -8.30 3.45
CA LYS A 23 -13.54 -7.77 2.09
C LYS A 23 -12.59 -6.59 1.99
N MET A 24 -12.68 -5.64 2.91
CA MET A 24 -11.80 -4.47 2.92
C MET A 24 -10.33 -4.87 3.07
N PHE A 25 -10.03 -5.86 3.90
CA PHE A 25 -8.67 -6.40 4.01
C PHE A 25 -8.17 -7.04 2.71
N LEU A 26 -9.00 -7.83 2.02
CA LEU A 26 -8.60 -8.37 0.71
C LEU A 26 -8.44 -7.28 -0.36
N ILE A 27 -9.28 -6.25 -0.33
CA ILE A 27 -9.11 -5.05 -1.17
C ILE A 27 -7.76 -4.39 -0.86
N PHE A 28 -7.44 -4.18 0.41
CA PHE A 28 -6.13 -3.66 0.82
C PHE A 28 -4.98 -4.48 0.22
N VAL A 29 -5.01 -5.80 0.35
CA VAL A 29 -3.95 -6.69 -0.16
C VAL A 29 -3.83 -6.60 -1.68
N ILE A 30 -4.96 -6.73 -2.38
CA ILE A 30 -4.98 -6.71 -3.85
C ILE A 30 -4.44 -5.38 -4.38
N PHE A 31 -4.90 -4.26 -3.83
CA PHE A 31 -4.47 -2.94 -4.32
C PHE A 31 -3.09 -2.53 -3.83
N SER A 32 -2.61 -3.04 -2.70
CA SER A 32 -1.21 -2.91 -2.29
C SER A 32 -0.27 -3.61 -3.27
N PHE A 33 -0.64 -4.82 -3.73
CA PHE A 33 0.11 -5.55 -4.74
C PHE A 33 0.07 -4.87 -6.11
N LEU A 34 -1.13 -4.49 -6.58
CA LEU A 34 -1.27 -3.80 -7.87
C LEU A 34 -0.57 -2.44 -7.88
N GLY A 35 -0.56 -1.73 -6.75
CA GLY A 35 0.17 -0.47 -6.60
C GLY A 35 1.68 -0.66 -6.68
N CYS A 36 2.23 -1.69 -6.02
CA CYS A 36 3.64 -2.04 -6.13
C CYS A 36 4.01 -2.35 -7.60
N LEU A 37 3.25 -3.22 -8.25
CA LEU A 37 3.46 -3.57 -9.65
C LEU A 37 3.39 -2.35 -10.59
N TYR A 38 2.46 -1.42 -10.33
CA TYR A 38 2.37 -0.17 -11.08
C TYR A 38 3.64 0.68 -10.94
N GLU A 39 4.14 0.86 -9.72
CA GLU A 39 5.37 1.62 -9.47
C GLU A 39 6.60 0.96 -10.12
N ASP A 40 6.70 -0.36 -10.04
CA ASP A 40 7.79 -1.12 -10.67
C ASP A 40 7.80 -0.92 -12.19
N ILE A 41 6.64 -1.05 -12.85
CA ILE A 41 6.50 -0.81 -14.29
C ILE A 41 6.82 0.64 -14.65
N LEU A 42 6.32 1.60 -13.87
CA LEU A 42 6.57 3.02 -14.09
C LEU A 42 8.06 3.35 -13.98
N PHE A 43 8.72 2.81 -12.95
CA PHE A 43 10.14 3.03 -12.72
C PHE A 43 11.01 2.38 -13.81
N MET A 44 10.73 1.13 -14.15
CA MET A 44 11.40 0.43 -15.25
C MET A 44 11.25 1.19 -16.57
N THR A 45 10.04 1.68 -16.87
CA THR A 45 9.78 2.45 -18.08
C THR A 45 10.56 3.78 -18.10
N LYS A 46 10.58 4.51 -16.98
CA LYS A 46 11.36 5.76 -16.87
C LYS A 46 12.86 5.53 -17.05
N ASN A 47 13.40 4.48 -16.44
CA ASN A 47 14.83 4.15 -16.58
C ASN A 47 15.18 3.73 -18.00
N TYR A 48 14.30 2.97 -18.65
CA TYR A 48 14.50 2.60 -20.04
C TYR A 48 14.50 3.82 -20.98
N ILE A 49 13.54 4.73 -20.82
CA ILE A 49 13.45 5.94 -21.65
C ILE A 49 14.65 6.87 -21.43
N ASN A 50 15.08 7.07 -20.18
CA ASN A 50 16.11 8.04 -19.84
C ASN A 50 17.53 7.50 -20.03
N TYR A 51 17.76 6.21 -19.83
CA TYR A 51 19.10 5.63 -19.75
C TYR A 51 19.29 4.38 -20.62
N GLY A 52 18.26 3.88 -21.28
CA GLY A 52 18.30 2.63 -22.04
C GLY A 52 18.49 1.37 -21.21
N ILE A 53 18.28 1.44 -19.88
CA ILE A 53 18.51 0.35 -18.92
C ILE A 53 17.18 -0.19 -18.42
N LEU A 54 16.98 -1.51 -18.55
CA LEU A 54 15.88 -2.22 -17.91
C LEU A 54 16.26 -2.50 -16.44
N ASP A 55 15.71 -1.72 -15.53
CA ASP A 55 15.91 -1.89 -14.09
C ASP A 55 14.69 -2.63 -13.48
N TYR A 56 14.93 -3.81 -12.98
CA TYR A 56 13.91 -4.67 -12.34
C TYR A 56 13.85 -4.50 -10.80
N SER A 57 14.41 -3.41 -10.27
CA SER A 57 14.31 -3.15 -8.83
C SER A 57 12.87 -2.86 -8.42
N THR A 58 12.41 -3.49 -7.35
CA THR A 58 11.04 -3.30 -6.85
C THR A 58 10.92 -2.03 -6.01
N LYS A 59 9.78 -1.34 -6.14
CA LYS A 59 9.41 -0.13 -5.39
C LYS A 59 8.40 -0.46 -4.28
N ARG A 60 8.68 -1.52 -3.53
CA ARG A 60 7.81 -2.00 -2.46
C ARG A 60 7.82 -1.07 -1.24
N GLY A 61 6.71 -1.04 -0.53
CA GLY A 61 6.56 -0.31 0.74
C GLY A 61 6.81 -1.17 1.98
N LEU A 62 7.04 -2.50 1.82
CA LEU A 62 7.36 -3.45 2.89
C LEU A 62 8.70 -4.12 2.64
N LEU A 63 9.32 -4.66 3.70
CA LEU A 63 10.65 -5.27 3.61
C LEU A 63 10.67 -6.62 2.88
N TYR A 64 9.62 -7.42 3.04
CA TYR A 64 9.59 -8.80 2.52
C TYR A 64 8.56 -8.99 1.41
N LEU A 65 7.34 -8.44 1.58
CA LEU A 65 6.28 -8.58 0.59
C LEU A 65 6.36 -7.46 -0.45
N GLU A 66 6.09 -7.82 -1.69
CA GLU A 66 5.95 -6.85 -2.79
C GLU A 66 4.58 -6.16 -2.72
N LEU A 67 4.41 -5.39 -1.67
CA LEU A 67 3.21 -4.62 -1.39
C LEU A 67 3.57 -3.15 -1.19
N SER A 68 2.74 -2.26 -1.73
CA SER A 68 2.79 -0.83 -1.46
C SER A 68 1.53 -0.42 -0.68
N PRO A 69 1.58 -0.37 0.67
CA PRO A 69 0.41 -0.17 1.53
C PRO A 69 -0.36 1.12 1.25
N ILE A 70 0.28 2.15 0.71
CA ILE A 70 -0.38 3.42 0.36
C ILE A 70 -1.52 3.21 -0.65
N TYR A 71 -1.33 2.37 -1.68
CA TYR A 71 -2.38 2.08 -2.65
C TYR A 71 -3.49 1.22 -2.04
N GLY A 72 -3.13 0.27 -1.17
CA GLY A 72 -4.11 -0.54 -0.44
C GLY A 72 -5.01 0.28 0.46
N TRP A 73 -4.43 1.14 1.29
CA TRP A 73 -5.20 2.04 2.16
C TRP A 73 -5.98 3.07 1.37
N GLY A 74 -5.39 3.66 0.31
CA GLY A 74 -6.07 4.58 -0.59
C GLY A 74 -7.31 3.95 -1.21
N ALA A 75 -7.20 2.72 -1.75
CA ALA A 75 -8.33 1.98 -2.30
C ALA A 75 -9.40 1.67 -1.23
N CYS A 76 -9.00 1.25 -0.03
CA CYS A 76 -9.93 1.00 1.08
C CYS A 76 -10.72 2.27 1.46
N ILE A 77 -10.05 3.40 1.63
CA ILE A 77 -10.70 4.66 1.98
C ILE A 77 -11.69 5.08 0.89
N MET A 78 -11.26 5.04 -0.37
CA MET A 78 -12.12 5.39 -1.51
C MET A 78 -13.34 4.47 -1.61
N VAL A 79 -13.14 3.15 -1.52
CA VAL A 79 -14.26 2.19 -1.54
C VAL A 79 -15.19 2.38 -0.36
N TYR A 80 -14.65 2.53 0.86
CA TYR A 80 -15.46 2.68 2.07
C TYR A 80 -16.36 3.93 2.03
N ILE A 81 -15.84 5.05 1.49
CA ILE A 81 -16.59 6.31 1.40
C ILE A 81 -17.55 6.31 0.22
N LEU A 82 -17.13 5.80 -0.93
CA LEU A 82 -17.82 6.02 -2.20
C LEU A 82 -18.73 4.88 -2.62
N ALA A 83 -18.52 3.63 -2.14
CA ALA A 83 -19.36 2.49 -2.52
C ALA A 83 -20.73 2.45 -1.81
N ARG A 84 -20.96 3.31 -0.82
CA ARG A 84 -22.20 3.32 -0.02
C ARG A 84 -23.42 3.83 -0.79
N LYS A 85 -23.23 4.71 -1.75
CA LYS A 85 -24.29 5.31 -2.56
C LYS A 85 -23.84 5.45 -4.02
N PRO A 86 -24.71 5.19 -4.98
CA PRO A 86 -24.43 5.48 -6.39
C PRO A 86 -24.08 6.97 -6.57
N ARG A 87 -23.09 7.25 -7.40
CA ARG A 87 -22.62 8.59 -7.72
C ARG A 87 -22.44 8.76 -9.21
N GLN A 88 -22.42 10.00 -9.68
CA GLN A 88 -22.04 10.29 -11.06
C GLN A 88 -20.55 9.99 -11.28
N LYS A 89 -20.18 9.68 -12.51
CA LYS A 89 -18.79 9.33 -12.84
C LYS A 89 -17.81 10.44 -12.51
N LEU A 90 -18.21 11.70 -12.70
CA LEU A 90 -17.41 12.86 -12.37
C LEU A 90 -17.15 12.99 -10.85
N ASP A 91 -18.14 12.63 -10.02
CA ASP A 91 -17.98 12.67 -8.57
C ASP A 91 -16.87 11.75 -8.09
N TYR A 92 -16.74 10.56 -8.68
CA TYR A 92 -15.64 9.65 -8.34
C TYR A 92 -14.28 10.27 -8.64
N PHE A 93 -14.15 11.00 -9.75
CA PHE A 93 -12.92 11.70 -10.08
C PHE A 93 -12.65 12.86 -9.11
N LEU A 94 -13.59 13.77 -8.92
CA LEU A 94 -13.39 14.97 -8.11
C LEU A 94 -13.18 14.64 -6.62
N ILE A 95 -14.05 13.80 -6.05
CA ILE A 95 -13.94 13.40 -4.65
C ILE A 95 -12.70 12.53 -4.46
N GLY A 96 -12.39 11.64 -5.42
CA GLY A 96 -11.17 10.83 -5.40
C GLY A 96 -9.89 11.66 -5.43
N SER A 97 -9.87 12.75 -6.19
CA SER A 97 -8.74 13.71 -6.20
C SER A 97 -8.51 14.33 -4.84
N LEU A 98 -9.57 14.77 -4.18
CA LEU A 98 -9.50 15.38 -2.84
C LEU A 98 -9.09 14.34 -1.78
N ILE A 99 -9.72 13.17 -1.76
CA ILE A 99 -9.40 12.09 -0.82
C ILE A 99 -7.96 11.64 -1.01
N GLY A 100 -7.54 11.39 -2.26
CA GLY A 100 -6.20 10.91 -2.58
C GLY A 100 -5.12 11.91 -2.19
N GLY A 101 -5.29 13.19 -2.53
CA GLY A 101 -4.35 14.24 -2.15
C GLY A 101 -4.25 14.45 -0.64
N ALA A 102 -5.39 14.48 0.07
CA ALA A 102 -5.40 14.57 1.53
C ALA A 102 -4.74 13.36 2.19
N PHE A 103 -5.00 12.16 1.66
CA PHE A 103 -4.41 10.92 2.14
C PHE A 103 -2.89 10.88 1.90
N GLU A 104 -2.43 11.23 0.70
CA GLU A 104 -1.00 11.30 0.36
C GLU A 104 -0.26 12.30 1.27
N TYR A 105 -0.84 13.47 1.46
CA TYR A 105 -0.31 14.47 2.38
C TYR A 105 -0.20 13.93 3.81
N LEU A 106 -1.27 13.32 4.30
CA LEU A 106 -1.35 12.79 5.68
C LEU A 106 -0.31 11.68 5.90
N ILE A 107 -0.19 10.73 4.96
CA ILE A 107 0.78 9.62 5.09
C ILE A 107 2.21 10.15 5.08
N SER A 108 2.54 11.09 4.18
CA SER A 108 3.86 11.73 4.17
C SER A 108 4.17 12.44 5.49
N PHE A 109 3.19 13.19 6.03
CA PHE A 109 3.32 13.86 7.32
C PHE A 109 3.54 12.88 8.48
N LEU A 110 2.74 11.83 8.55
CA LEU A 110 2.85 10.81 9.60
C LEU A 110 4.17 10.03 9.49
N GLN A 111 4.57 9.65 8.27
CA GLN A 111 5.84 8.97 8.06
C GLN A 111 7.01 9.80 8.58
N GLU A 112 7.11 11.06 8.19
CA GLU A 112 8.17 11.95 8.65
C GLU A 112 8.15 12.13 10.18
N THR A 113 6.95 12.35 10.75
CA THR A 113 6.78 12.55 12.20
C THR A 113 7.20 11.33 13.02
N PHE A 114 6.84 10.12 12.59
CA PHE A 114 7.07 8.89 13.37
C PHE A 114 8.38 8.19 13.05
N THR A 115 8.90 8.36 11.83
CA THR A 115 10.08 7.60 11.40
C THR A 115 11.29 8.48 11.06
N GLY A 116 11.13 9.82 11.04
CA GLY A 116 12.18 10.72 10.55
C GLY A 116 12.50 10.52 9.08
N THR A 117 11.62 9.87 8.31
CA THR A 117 11.87 9.55 6.90
C THR A 117 10.74 9.99 5.98
N THR A 118 11.03 10.20 4.70
CA THR A 118 10.03 10.44 3.67
C THR A 118 10.25 9.50 2.48
N SER A 119 9.18 8.99 1.88
CA SER A 119 9.25 8.12 0.69
C SER A 119 9.19 8.90 -0.62
N TRP A 120 8.75 10.17 -0.58
CA TRP A 120 8.70 11.08 -1.72
C TRP A 120 8.85 12.52 -1.25
N ASP A 121 9.28 13.40 -2.17
CA ASP A 121 9.36 14.85 -1.96
C ASP A 121 9.01 15.56 -3.27
N TYR A 122 7.94 16.34 -3.24
CA TYR A 122 7.45 17.13 -4.36
C TYR A 122 7.77 18.62 -4.24
N SER A 123 8.67 19.03 -3.36
CA SER A 123 8.99 20.44 -3.11
C SER A 123 9.41 21.23 -4.36
N THR A 124 10.01 20.53 -5.34
CA THR A 124 10.40 21.11 -6.63
C THR A 124 9.29 21.13 -7.68
N TYR A 125 8.14 20.51 -7.41
CA TYR A 125 7.03 20.45 -8.35
C TYR A 125 6.13 21.67 -8.23
N LEU A 126 5.61 22.11 -9.37
CA LEU A 126 4.63 23.21 -9.39
C LEU A 126 3.33 22.78 -8.68
N LEU A 127 2.70 23.72 -7.96
CA LEU A 127 1.45 23.50 -7.22
C LEU A 127 1.55 22.38 -6.17
N ASN A 128 2.72 22.20 -5.56
CA ASN A 128 2.88 21.32 -4.43
C ASN A 128 2.30 21.94 -3.14
N ILE A 129 1.94 21.08 -2.21
CA ILE A 129 1.50 21.45 -0.87
C ILE A 129 2.53 20.89 0.11
N ASN A 130 3.41 21.76 0.61
CA ASN A 130 4.49 21.44 1.55
C ASN A 130 5.40 20.25 1.09
N GLY A 131 5.58 20.07 -0.24
CA GLY A 131 6.34 18.96 -0.80
C GLY A 131 5.70 17.57 -0.62
N ARG A 132 4.50 17.49 0.00
CA ARG A 132 3.89 16.21 0.39
C ARG A 132 2.90 15.67 -0.63
N THR A 133 2.24 16.55 -1.37
CA THR A 133 1.37 16.24 -2.51
C THR A 133 1.40 17.38 -3.52
N THR A 134 0.91 17.17 -4.74
CA THR A 134 0.79 18.21 -5.77
C THR A 134 -0.55 18.07 -6.50
N LEU A 135 -1.04 19.16 -7.10
CA LEU A 135 -2.27 19.13 -7.88
C LEU A 135 -2.25 18.05 -8.98
N PRO A 136 -1.19 17.86 -9.78
CA PRO A 136 -1.13 16.78 -10.75
C PRO A 136 -1.31 15.38 -10.13
N TYR A 137 -0.68 15.10 -8.99
CA TYR A 137 -0.85 13.81 -8.32
C TYR A 137 -2.23 13.66 -7.66
N MET A 138 -2.82 14.74 -7.14
CA MET A 138 -4.22 14.73 -6.69
C MET A 138 -5.16 14.34 -7.83
N LEU A 139 -5.00 14.92 -9.01
CA LEU A 139 -5.80 14.57 -10.21
C LEU A 139 -5.54 13.13 -10.64
N PHE A 140 -4.31 12.65 -10.53
CA PHE A 140 -3.98 11.25 -10.78
C PHE A 140 -4.69 10.29 -9.81
N TRP A 141 -4.73 10.62 -8.52
CA TRP A 141 -5.54 9.88 -7.54
C TRP A 141 -7.02 9.86 -7.90
N GLY A 142 -7.54 10.97 -8.43
CA GLY A 142 -8.92 11.05 -8.94
C GLY A 142 -9.16 10.11 -10.11
N LEU A 143 -8.23 10.03 -11.05
CA LEU A 143 -8.30 9.08 -12.18
C LEU A 143 -8.27 7.63 -11.70
N LEU A 144 -7.36 7.31 -10.76
CA LEU A 144 -7.31 5.99 -10.15
C LEU A 144 -8.62 5.64 -9.43
N CYS A 145 -9.18 6.59 -8.68
CA CYS A 145 -10.47 6.42 -8.00
C CYS A 145 -11.62 6.19 -9.00
N TYR A 146 -11.68 6.94 -10.08
CA TYR A 146 -12.66 6.74 -11.15
C TYR A 146 -12.57 5.32 -11.72
N ILE A 147 -11.38 4.88 -12.11
CA ILE A 147 -11.15 3.54 -12.66
C ILE A 147 -11.50 2.46 -11.62
N LEU A 148 -11.07 2.66 -10.38
CA LEU A 148 -11.37 1.79 -9.26
C LEU A 148 -12.88 1.61 -9.11
N MET A 149 -13.62 2.69 -8.91
CA MET A 149 -15.05 2.62 -8.55
C MET A 149 -15.94 2.18 -9.71
N VAL A 150 -15.60 2.58 -10.95
CA VAL A 150 -16.46 2.31 -12.11
C VAL A 150 -16.20 0.93 -12.71
N LYS A 151 -14.96 0.44 -12.67
CA LYS A 151 -14.58 -0.80 -13.37
C LYS A 151 -14.05 -1.88 -12.44
N ILE A 152 -13.05 -1.55 -11.61
CA ILE A 152 -12.27 -2.58 -10.91
C ILE A 152 -13.00 -3.06 -9.66
N TYR A 153 -13.51 -2.16 -8.82
CA TYR A 153 -14.17 -2.55 -7.57
C TYR A 153 -15.39 -3.45 -7.76
N PRO A 154 -16.33 -3.18 -8.70
CA PRO A 154 -17.45 -4.11 -8.93
C PRO A 154 -17.01 -5.51 -9.34
N PHE A 155 -15.97 -5.61 -10.18
CA PHE A 155 -15.40 -6.89 -10.60
C PHE A 155 -14.72 -7.62 -9.43
N VAL A 156 -13.83 -6.93 -8.70
CA VAL A 156 -13.08 -7.51 -7.57
C VAL A 156 -14.03 -7.90 -6.43
N SER A 157 -14.99 -7.04 -6.07
CA SER A 157 -16.00 -7.33 -5.05
C SER A 157 -16.79 -8.59 -5.36
N ASN A 158 -17.28 -8.72 -6.60
CA ASN A 158 -18.01 -9.91 -7.03
C ASN A 158 -17.14 -11.20 -6.98
N LYS A 159 -15.85 -11.09 -7.28
CA LYS A 159 -14.94 -12.24 -7.18
C LYS A 159 -14.66 -12.63 -5.73
N ILE A 160 -14.47 -11.67 -4.84
CA ILE A 160 -14.27 -11.90 -3.41
C ILE A 160 -15.52 -12.56 -2.79
N GLU A 161 -16.72 -12.09 -3.14
CA GLU A 161 -17.98 -12.65 -2.62
C GLU A 161 -18.24 -14.09 -3.07
N LYS A 162 -17.65 -14.52 -4.18
CA LYS A 162 -17.74 -15.91 -4.68
C LYS A 162 -16.75 -16.88 -4.03
N ILE A 163 -15.84 -16.39 -3.18
CA ILE A 163 -14.90 -17.25 -2.46
C ILE A 163 -15.68 -18.08 -1.43
N PRO A 164 -15.55 -19.43 -1.40
CA PRO A 164 -16.16 -20.27 -0.38
C PRO A 164 -15.71 -19.86 1.02
N TYR A 165 -16.63 -19.87 1.98
CA TYR A 165 -16.42 -19.35 3.34
C TYR A 165 -15.16 -19.89 4.02
N ASN A 166 -14.99 -21.22 4.05
CA ASN A 166 -13.84 -21.84 4.69
C ASN A 166 -12.52 -21.52 4.02
N LEU A 167 -12.50 -21.51 2.68
CA LEU A 167 -11.31 -21.13 1.90
C LEU A 167 -10.96 -19.66 2.11
N GLY A 168 -11.96 -18.79 2.06
CA GLY A 168 -11.77 -17.35 2.28
C GLY A 168 -11.23 -17.04 3.67
N ASN A 169 -11.75 -17.69 4.71
CA ASN A 169 -11.21 -17.53 6.06
C ASN A 169 -9.76 -18.01 6.18
N LEU A 170 -9.42 -19.16 5.59
CA LEU A 170 -8.05 -19.65 5.60
C LEU A 170 -7.09 -18.64 4.96
N ILE A 171 -7.42 -18.16 3.75
CA ILE A 171 -6.63 -17.15 3.04
C ILE A 171 -6.52 -15.87 3.87
N TYR A 172 -7.64 -15.38 4.40
CA TYR A 172 -7.70 -14.17 5.20
C TYR A 172 -6.76 -14.24 6.41
N TYR A 173 -6.82 -15.30 7.22
CA TYR A 173 -5.98 -15.41 8.42
C TYR A 173 -4.50 -15.60 8.10
N ILE A 174 -4.16 -16.37 7.06
CA ILE A 174 -2.77 -16.52 6.62
C ILE A 174 -2.20 -15.16 6.19
N LEU A 175 -2.91 -14.45 5.31
CA LEU A 175 -2.46 -13.13 4.83
C LEU A 175 -2.42 -12.11 5.97
N LEU A 176 -3.40 -12.12 6.87
CA LEU A 176 -3.44 -11.21 8.02
C LEU A 176 -2.19 -11.36 8.89
N VAL A 177 -1.81 -12.59 9.22
CA VAL A 177 -0.62 -12.85 10.05
C VAL A 177 0.65 -12.42 9.33
N ILE A 178 0.84 -12.85 8.08
CA ILE A 178 2.07 -12.57 7.33
C ILE A 178 2.24 -11.07 7.11
N ILE A 179 1.18 -10.38 6.66
CA ILE A 179 1.24 -8.94 6.39
C ILE A 179 1.43 -8.13 7.67
N THR A 180 0.76 -8.51 8.77
CA THR A 180 0.93 -7.83 10.06
C THR A 180 2.36 -7.91 10.57
N ILE A 181 2.98 -9.10 10.46
CA ILE A 181 4.38 -9.29 10.86
C ILE A 181 5.30 -8.43 9.98
N ASP A 182 5.14 -8.47 8.65
CA ASP A 182 5.98 -7.68 7.76
C ASP A 182 5.80 -6.17 7.98
N MET A 183 4.57 -5.69 8.12
CA MET A 183 4.29 -4.28 8.43
C MET A 183 4.94 -3.86 9.75
N PHE A 184 4.84 -4.69 10.79
CA PHE A 184 5.45 -4.40 12.09
C PHE A 184 6.98 -4.29 12.00
N ILE A 185 7.62 -5.26 11.34
CA ILE A 185 9.08 -5.26 11.16
C ILE A 185 9.50 -4.07 10.29
N SER A 186 8.80 -3.83 9.17
CA SER A 186 9.10 -2.75 8.24
C SER A 186 9.03 -1.38 8.92
N PHE A 187 7.95 -1.12 9.66
CA PHE A 187 7.78 0.13 10.39
C PHE A 187 8.82 0.31 11.50
N SER A 188 9.09 -0.75 12.28
CA SER A 188 10.13 -0.74 13.31
C SER A 188 11.53 -0.46 12.74
N ALA A 189 11.86 -1.05 11.58
CA ALA A 189 13.13 -0.82 10.90
C ALA A 189 13.26 0.62 10.38
N CYS A 190 12.16 1.21 9.86
CA CYS A 190 12.15 2.61 9.43
C CYS A 190 12.36 3.56 10.62
N ILE A 191 11.68 3.34 11.77
CA ILE A 191 11.92 4.11 12.99
C ILE A 191 13.37 4.00 13.41
N ARG A 192 13.95 2.80 13.44
CA ARG A 192 15.37 2.62 13.83
C ARG A 192 16.32 3.31 12.87
N MET A 193 16.03 3.31 11.57
CA MET A 193 16.83 4.03 10.58
C MET A 193 16.84 5.54 10.89
N GLY A 194 15.69 6.16 11.15
CA GLY A 194 15.59 7.57 11.55
C GLY A 194 16.37 7.86 12.83
N LEU A 195 16.15 7.07 13.89
CA LEU A 195 16.84 7.24 15.17
C LEU A 195 18.37 7.05 15.06
N ARG A 196 18.85 6.13 14.22
CA ARG A 196 20.30 5.98 13.96
C ARG A 196 20.89 7.21 13.29
N HIS A 197 20.15 7.78 12.34
CA HIS A 197 20.60 8.99 11.64
C HIS A 197 20.72 10.18 12.58
N GLU A 198 19.86 10.28 13.59
CA GLU A 198 19.94 11.27 14.68
C GLU A 198 20.98 10.92 15.75
N GLY A 199 21.68 9.79 15.64
CA GLY A 199 22.73 9.37 16.56
C GLY A 199 22.24 8.62 17.80
N TYR A 200 20.94 8.26 17.90
CA TYR A 200 20.40 7.51 19.03
C TYR A 200 20.82 6.04 18.99
N LYS A 201 21.42 5.58 20.09
CA LYS A 201 21.75 4.16 20.29
C LYS A 201 20.49 3.33 20.57
N PRO A 202 20.49 2.02 20.27
CA PRO A 202 19.38 1.15 20.63
C PRO A 202 19.25 1.01 22.14
N LEU A 203 18.02 1.12 22.65
CA LEU A 203 17.71 1.00 24.10
C LEU A 203 17.33 -0.43 24.51
N THR A 204 17.09 -1.31 23.54
CA THR A 204 16.59 -2.67 23.78
C THR A 204 17.30 -3.68 22.88
N GLY A 205 17.33 -4.96 23.26
CA GLY A 205 17.87 -6.02 22.42
C GLY A 205 17.15 -6.15 21.08
N TYR A 206 15.85 -5.78 20.99
CA TYR A 206 15.13 -5.70 19.72
C TYR A 206 15.68 -4.56 18.84
N GLY A 207 16.01 -3.41 19.43
CA GLY A 207 16.64 -2.31 18.71
C GLY A 207 18.03 -2.71 18.17
N GLU A 208 18.84 -3.43 18.95
CA GLU A 208 20.14 -3.96 18.52
C GLU A 208 19.98 -4.97 17.37
N PHE A 209 18.97 -5.86 17.47
CA PHE A 209 18.63 -6.78 16.39
C PHE A 209 18.26 -6.03 15.10
N LEU A 210 17.43 -4.98 15.19
CA LEU A 210 17.06 -4.16 14.04
C LEU A 210 18.29 -3.47 13.41
N ASP A 211 19.18 -2.90 14.23
CA ASP A 211 20.40 -2.25 13.73
C ASP A 211 21.34 -3.22 13.02
N LYS A 212 21.47 -4.44 13.53
CA LYS A 212 22.29 -5.49 12.94
C LYS A 212 21.71 -6.02 11.63
N VAL A 213 20.41 -6.31 11.61
CA VAL A 213 19.74 -7.00 10.48
C VAL A 213 19.26 -6.01 9.42
N TYR A 214 18.77 -4.85 9.82
CA TYR A 214 18.22 -3.80 8.95
C TYR A 214 19.08 -2.53 9.04
N ASN A 215 20.38 -2.71 8.78
CA ASN A 215 21.32 -1.59 8.71
C ASN A 215 21.00 -0.66 7.54
N ASP A 216 21.64 0.51 7.49
CA ASP A 216 21.34 1.55 6.52
C ASP A 216 21.58 1.11 5.08
N GLU A 217 22.55 0.23 4.81
CA GLU A 217 22.81 -0.33 3.49
C GLU A 217 21.61 -1.18 3.02
N ARG A 218 21.14 -2.09 3.89
CA ARG A 218 19.95 -2.90 3.59
C ARG A 218 18.70 -2.07 3.42
N MET A 219 18.50 -1.05 4.27
CA MET A 219 17.35 -0.15 4.19
C MET A 219 17.35 0.64 2.89
N LYS A 220 18.48 1.21 2.47
CA LYS A 220 18.63 1.89 1.17
C LYS A 220 18.38 0.98 -0.02
N LYS A 221 18.78 -0.29 0.07
CA LYS A 221 18.50 -1.28 -0.97
C LYS A 221 17.01 -1.65 -1.06
N SER A 222 16.34 -1.72 0.10
CA SER A 222 14.90 -2.08 0.16
C SER A 222 14.00 -0.89 -0.20
N TYR A 223 14.37 0.32 0.20
CA TYR A 223 13.59 1.55 0.04
C TYR A 223 14.40 2.60 -0.73
N THR A 224 14.56 2.38 -2.02
CA THR A 224 15.45 3.18 -2.88
C THR A 224 15.08 4.66 -2.97
N ASN A 225 13.81 5.03 -2.70
CA ASN A 225 13.32 6.40 -2.74
C ASN A 225 13.23 7.07 -1.36
N MET A 226 13.44 6.29 -0.29
CA MET A 226 13.30 6.81 1.07
C MET A 226 14.51 7.70 1.44
N VAL A 227 14.21 8.87 1.96
CA VAL A 227 15.19 9.84 2.45
C VAL A 227 14.97 10.06 3.94
N VAL A 228 16.05 10.10 4.73
CA VAL A 228 16.01 10.53 6.14
C VAL A 228 16.08 12.05 6.16
N ARG A 229 15.21 12.67 6.95
CA ARG A 229 15.13 14.14 7.13
C ARG A 229 15.56 14.55 8.52
#